data_fc37e9d08465d5a9aec87013334518cb
#
_entry.id   fc37e9d08465d5a9aec87013334518cb
#
_cell.length_a   1.000
_cell.length_b   1.000
_cell.length_c   1.000
_cell.angle_alpha   90.00
_cell.angle_beta   90.00
_cell.angle_gamma   90.00
#
_symmetry.space_group_name_H-M   'P 1'
#
loop_
_entity.id
_entity.type
_entity.pdbx_description
1 polymer ?
#
loop_
_entity_poly.entity_id
_entity_poly.type
_entity_poly.pdbx_seq_one_letter_code
_entity_poly.pdbx_strand_id
1 'polypeptide(L)'
;MLHWLDMDQEGLVRKTMDDGNATKRDSLFSGKAIETFEQSPTKSVSSWKKGKRHGITTEYFYNGRKRRIISYEDGERNGVSREFRITGELLAEETYSNNELNGPKSEWHPNGTKIMEVQMKEGKPHGTVTEWYADGTKKSSTIYRHGLREGPSSEWYRTGQQKLGLFYQKDKQHGLRTIWYDNGKKRLTAQFVDDKMEGNSKGWFPNGQ
;
A
#
# COMPACT_ATOMS: atom_id res chain seq x y z
N MET A 1 7.00 37.07 -20.31
CA MET A 1 7.05 37.15 -18.84
C MET A 1 7.42 35.81 -18.29
N LEU A 2 8.65 35.67 -17.75
CA LEU A 2 9.14 34.43 -17.16
C LEU A 2 8.62 34.33 -15.72
N HIS A 3 7.97 33.22 -15.39
CA HIS A 3 7.47 32.95 -14.04
C HIS A 3 8.34 31.90 -13.39
N TRP A 4 8.87 32.20 -12.22
CA TRP A 4 9.61 31.27 -11.40
C TRP A 4 8.74 30.83 -10.23
N LEU A 5 8.78 29.54 -9.89
CA LEU A 5 8.13 28.98 -8.73
C LEU A 5 9.20 28.66 -7.68
N ASP A 6 9.16 29.37 -6.56
CA ASP A 6 10.07 29.17 -5.44
C ASP A 6 9.31 28.66 -4.22
N MET A 7 9.99 27.90 -3.38
CA MET A 7 9.45 27.43 -2.10
C MET A 7 10.00 28.32 -0.99
N ASP A 8 9.11 28.89 -0.19
CA ASP A 8 9.50 29.69 0.97
C ASP A 8 9.88 28.83 2.20
N GLN A 9 10.29 29.48 3.30
CA GLN A 9 10.70 28.81 4.53
C GLN A 9 9.56 28.02 5.21
N GLU A 10 8.31 28.34 4.92
CA GLU A 10 7.13 27.61 5.39
C GLU A 10 6.75 26.45 4.46
N GLY A 11 7.52 26.20 3.39
CA GLY A 11 7.25 25.15 2.40
C GLY A 11 6.11 25.49 1.44
N LEU A 12 5.71 26.76 1.36
CA LEU A 12 4.67 27.22 0.44
C LEU A 12 5.29 27.62 -0.89
N VAL A 13 4.69 27.20 -2.00
CA VAL A 13 5.14 27.57 -3.34
C VAL A 13 4.58 28.94 -3.70
N ARG A 14 5.50 29.84 -4.06
CA ARG A 14 5.22 31.22 -4.49
C ARG A 14 5.53 31.37 -5.97
N LYS A 15 4.80 32.29 -6.61
CA LYS A 15 5.04 32.72 -7.97
C LYS A 15 5.70 34.08 -7.93
N THR A 16 6.94 34.16 -8.39
CA THR A 16 7.66 35.42 -8.57
C THR A 16 7.39 35.94 -9.97
N MET A 17 6.91 37.16 -10.09
CA MET A 17 6.78 37.89 -11.35
C MET A 17 7.95 38.86 -11.47
N ASP A 18 8.73 38.74 -12.53
CA ASP A 18 9.71 39.74 -12.94
C ASP A 18 9.03 40.60 -14.02
N ASP A 19 8.58 41.79 -13.64
CA ASP A 19 7.99 42.78 -14.53
C ASP A 19 8.98 43.85 -15.03
N GLY A 20 10.28 43.61 -14.75
CA GLY A 20 11.35 44.55 -15.12
C GLY A 20 11.41 45.82 -14.22
N ASN A 21 10.53 45.90 -13.25
CA ASN A 21 10.53 46.95 -12.22
C ASN A 21 10.95 46.31 -10.89
N ALA A 22 11.75 46.98 -10.09
CA ALA A 22 12.43 46.44 -8.88
C ALA A 22 11.51 45.95 -7.73
N THR A 23 10.21 45.83 -7.96
CA THR A 23 9.24 45.29 -7.00
C THR A 23 8.82 43.88 -7.39
N LYS A 24 9.51 42.86 -6.84
CA LYS A 24 9.04 41.46 -6.85
C LYS A 24 7.70 41.37 -6.14
N ARG A 25 6.63 40.97 -6.84
CA ARG A 25 5.36 40.60 -6.23
C ARG A 25 5.34 39.08 -6.00
N ASP A 26 5.58 38.68 -4.79
CA ASP A 26 5.46 37.27 -4.37
C ASP A 26 4.00 36.98 -3.99
N SER A 27 3.35 36.09 -4.72
CA SER A 27 2.01 35.61 -4.37
C SER A 27 2.01 34.09 -4.24
N LEU A 28 1.20 33.57 -3.31
CA LEU A 28 1.01 32.13 -3.18
C LEU A 28 0.46 31.56 -4.48
N PHE A 29 1.14 30.53 -4.99
CA PHE A 29 0.79 29.94 -6.27
C PHE A 29 -0.52 29.15 -6.19
N SER A 30 -1.39 29.35 -7.16
CA SER A 30 -2.57 28.50 -7.40
C SER A 30 -2.64 28.20 -8.88
N GLY A 31 -2.77 26.92 -9.24
CA GLY A 31 -2.80 26.49 -10.63
C GLY A 31 -2.16 25.14 -10.84
N LYS A 32 -1.77 24.84 -12.07
CA LYS A 32 -1.02 23.63 -12.43
C LYS A 32 0.46 23.95 -12.61
N ALA A 33 1.32 23.15 -12.03
CA ALA A 33 2.76 23.18 -12.27
C ALA A 33 3.16 21.92 -13.06
N ILE A 34 4.02 22.11 -14.05
CA ILE A 34 4.59 21.04 -14.89
C ILE A 34 6.09 21.04 -14.65
N GLU A 35 6.61 19.87 -14.31
CA GLU A 35 8.04 19.58 -14.21
C GLU A 35 8.43 18.66 -15.36
N THR A 36 9.57 18.91 -15.96
CA THR A 36 10.12 18.09 -17.07
C THR A 36 11.43 17.41 -16.66
N PHE A 37 11.78 16.32 -17.33
CA PHE A 37 13.14 15.78 -17.30
C PHE A 37 14.09 16.72 -18.07
N GLU A 38 15.39 16.61 -17.88
CA GLU A 38 16.41 17.55 -18.44
C GLU A 38 16.34 17.77 -19.95
N GLN A 39 15.76 16.86 -20.74
CA GLN A 39 15.64 16.98 -22.21
C GLN A 39 14.23 16.67 -22.71
N SER A 40 13.18 17.02 -21.90
CA SER A 40 11.77 16.83 -22.28
C SER A 40 11.32 15.36 -22.38
N PRO A 41 10.67 14.66 -21.61
CA PRO A 41 9.21 14.64 -21.47
C PRO A 41 8.76 15.15 -20.10
N THR A 42 7.44 15.27 -19.93
CA THR A 42 6.84 15.66 -18.67
C THR A 42 7.19 14.64 -17.57
N LYS A 43 7.78 15.12 -16.48
CA LYS A 43 8.09 14.33 -15.28
C LYS A 43 6.94 14.33 -14.29
N SER A 44 6.32 15.50 -14.10
CA SER A 44 5.14 15.60 -13.25
C SER A 44 4.19 16.72 -13.68
N VAL A 45 2.91 16.53 -13.38
CA VAL A 45 1.88 17.57 -13.43
C VAL A 45 1.21 17.60 -12.07
N SER A 46 1.29 18.72 -11.37
CA SER A 46 0.75 18.91 -10.04
C SER A 46 -0.23 20.08 -9.96
N SER A 47 -1.26 19.92 -9.15
CA SER A 47 -2.25 20.95 -8.87
C SER A 47 -1.98 21.60 -7.52
N TRP A 48 -2.12 22.92 -7.46
CA TRP A 48 -1.76 23.76 -6.32
C TRP A 48 -2.86 24.78 -5.99
N LYS A 49 -3.04 25.05 -4.71
CA LYS A 49 -3.94 26.07 -4.19
C LYS A 49 -3.28 26.78 -3.02
N LYS A 50 -3.16 28.11 -3.12
CA LYS A 50 -2.53 28.95 -2.09
C LYS A 50 -1.16 28.43 -1.63
N GLY A 51 -0.29 28.05 -2.58
CA GLY A 51 1.06 27.58 -2.32
C GLY A 51 1.18 26.13 -1.83
N LYS A 52 0.07 25.41 -1.64
CA LYS A 52 0.04 24.02 -1.21
C LYS A 52 -0.44 23.09 -2.32
N ARG A 53 0.04 21.86 -2.37
CA ARG A 53 -0.53 20.84 -3.27
C ARG A 53 -2.00 20.60 -2.93
N HIS A 54 -2.86 20.66 -3.95
CA HIS A 54 -4.31 20.50 -3.78
C HIS A 54 -4.91 19.90 -5.06
N GLY A 55 -5.60 18.78 -4.96
CA GLY A 55 -6.07 18.01 -6.10
C GLY A 55 -5.05 16.95 -6.53
N ILE A 56 -5.04 16.60 -7.81
CA ILE A 56 -4.26 15.49 -8.35
C ILE A 56 -2.85 15.95 -8.74
N THR A 57 -1.86 15.16 -8.31
CA THR A 57 -0.51 15.15 -8.88
C THR A 57 -0.33 13.87 -9.68
N THR A 58 0.11 13.98 -10.93
CA THR A 58 0.48 12.83 -11.78
C THR A 58 1.97 12.89 -12.06
N GLU A 59 2.67 11.82 -11.71
CA GLU A 59 4.07 11.60 -12.05
C GLU A 59 4.15 10.65 -13.24
N TYR A 60 5.18 10.80 -14.06
CA TYR A 60 5.39 10.01 -15.27
C TYR A 60 6.75 9.35 -15.27
N PHE A 61 6.85 8.20 -15.91
CA PHE A 61 8.11 7.64 -16.34
C PHE A 61 8.66 8.41 -17.54
N TYR A 62 9.96 8.23 -17.83
CA TYR A 62 10.62 8.88 -18.97
C TYR A 62 9.96 8.52 -20.33
N ASN A 63 9.34 7.33 -20.43
CA ASN A 63 8.61 6.92 -21.63
C ASN A 63 7.19 7.54 -21.76
N GLY A 64 6.84 8.50 -20.90
CA GLY A 64 5.55 9.21 -20.89
C GLY A 64 4.40 8.45 -20.24
N ARG A 65 4.59 7.20 -19.78
CA ARG A 65 3.56 6.46 -19.06
C ARG A 65 3.44 6.97 -17.62
N LYS A 66 2.24 6.92 -17.07
CA LYS A 66 1.98 7.29 -15.67
C LYS A 66 2.77 6.37 -14.74
N ARG A 67 3.44 6.99 -13.76
CA ARG A 67 4.14 6.31 -12.67
C ARG A 67 3.32 6.32 -11.40
N ARG A 68 2.79 7.52 -11.04
CA ARG A 68 1.95 7.69 -9.87
C ARG A 68 0.81 8.68 -10.15
N ILE A 69 -0.31 8.46 -9.51
CA ILE A 69 -1.40 9.42 -9.38
C ILE A 69 -1.64 9.58 -7.88
N ILE A 70 -1.49 10.80 -7.38
CA ILE A 70 -1.55 11.07 -5.94
C ILE A 70 -2.58 12.17 -5.71
N SER A 71 -3.50 11.94 -4.78
CA SER A 71 -4.49 12.94 -4.34
C SER A 71 -3.95 13.72 -3.16
N TYR A 72 -4.09 15.07 -3.24
CA TYR A 72 -3.67 16.00 -2.20
C TYR A 72 -4.79 16.93 -1.78
N GLU A 73 -4.83 17.26 -0.51
CA GLU A 73 -5.65 18.31 0.07
C GLU A 73 -4.80 19.14 1.04
N ASP A 74 -4.72 20.44 0.81
CA ASP A 74 -3.97 21.41 1.62
C ASP A 74 -2.51 21.03 1.94
N GLY A 75 -1.84 20.37 0.98
CA GLY A 75 -0.44 19.94 1.06
C GLY A 75 -0.25 18.50 1.53
N GLU A 76 -1.27 17.86 2.05
CA GLU A 76 -1.23 16.49 2.57
C GLU A 76 -1.83 15.50 1.59
N ARG A 77 -1.32 14.28 1.56
CA ARG A 77 -1.95 13.19 0.80
C ARG A 77 -3.30 12.88 1.44
N ASN A 78 -4.36 13.01 0.64
CA ASN A 78 -5.73 12.76 1.07
C ASN A 78 -6.51 12.15 -0.09
N GLY A 79 -7.14 10.98 0.12
CA GLY A 79 -7.81 10.21 -0.92
C GLY A 79 -6.94 9.11 -1.52
N VAL A 80 -7.32 8.62 -2.69
CA VAL A 80 -6.70 7.46 -3.35
C VAL A 80 -5.43 7.87 -4.09
N SER A 81 -4.38 7.09 -3.88
CA SER A 81 -3.12 7.14 -4.64
C SER A 81 -2.90 5.84 -5.38
N ARG A 82 -2.42 5.91 -6.61
CA ARG A 82 -2.13 4.77 -7.47
C ARG A 82 -0.68 4.79 -7.94
N GLU A 83 -0.04 3.64 -7.95
CA GLU A 83 1.29 3.45 -8.53
C GLU A 83 1.21 2.43 -9.66
N PHE A 84 1.96 2.69 -10.73
CA PHE A 84 1.97 1.88 -11.95
C PHE A 84 3.39 1.38 -12.24
N ARG A 85 3.48 0.26 -12.91
CA ARG A 85 4.74 -0.24 -13.48
C ARG A 85 5.10 0.57 -14.72
N ILE A 86 6.36 0.54 -15.12
CA ILE A 86 6.82 1.21 -16.35
C ILE A 86 6.14 0.64 -17.61
N THR A 87 5.64 -0.57 -17.54
CA THR A 87 4.84 -1.24 -18.57
C THR A 87 3.38 -0.79 -18.62
N GLY A 88 2.91 -0.11 -17.55
CA GLY A 88 1.60 0.55 -17.47
C GLY A 88 0.58 -0.14 -16.57
N GLU A 89 0.86 -1.35 -16.09
CA GLU A 89 -0.04 -2.09 -15.20
C GLU A 89 -0.07 -1.46 -13.80
N LEU A 90 -1.22 -1.54 -13.15
CA LEU A 90 -1.39 -1.10 -11.76
C LEU A 90 -0.50 -1.96 -10.85
N LEU A 91 0.34 -1.31 -10.04
CA LEU A 91 1.19 -1.94 -9.05
C LEU A 91 0.56 -1.90 -7.67
N ALA A 92 0.07 -0.72 -7.26
CA ALA A 92 -0.52 -0.52 -5.95
C ALA A 92 -1.61 0.56 -5.99
N GLU A 93 -2.60 0.41 -5.11
CA GLU A 93 -3.57 1.44 -4.77
C GLU A 93 -3.64 1.56 -3.25
N GLU A 94 -3.57 2.78 -2.76
CA GLU A 94 -3.50 3.11 -1.35
C GLU A 94 -4.42 4.29 -1.05
N THR A 95 -5.10 4.25 0.09
CA THR A 95 -5.94 5.36 0.54
C THR A 95 -5.30 6.07 1.71
N TYR A 96 -5.22 7.39 1.61
CA TYR A 96 -4.61 8.27 2.60
C TYR A 96 -5.63 9.22 3.23
N SER A 97 -5.41 9.54 4.48
CA SER A 97 -6.03 10.66 5.19
C SER A 97 -4.93 11.40 5.95
N ASN A 98 -4.72 12.70 5.66
CA ASN A 98 -3.72 13.54 6.31
C ASN A 98 -2.31 12.88 6.34
N ASN A 99 -1.82 12.45 5.16
CA ASN A 99 -0.55 11.74 4.96
C ASN A 99 -0.43 10.33 5.54
N GLU A 100 -1.39 9.85 6.33
CA GLU A 100 -1.40 8.50 6.89
C GLU A 100 -2.23 7.55 6.03
N LEU A 101 -1.80 6.29 5.93
CA LEU A 101 -2.59 5.23 5.29
C LEU A 101 -3.85 4.98 6.13
N ASN A 102 -5.01 5.26 5.55
CA ASN A 102 -6.31 5.11 6.22
C ASN A 102 -7.38 4.74 5.20
N GLY A 103 -7.75 3.47 5.16
CA GLY A 103 -8.65 2.89 4.16
C GLY A 103 -8.02 1.70 3.43
N PRO A 104 -8.58 1.28 2.28
CA PRO A 104 -8.08 0.14 1.54
C PRO A 104 -6.69 0.38 0.94
N LYS A 105 -5.85 -0.66 1.04
CA LYS A 105 -4.58 -0.81 0.35
C LYS A 105 -4.60 -2.14 -0.40
N SER A 106 -4.21 -2.12 -1.66
CA SER A 106 -4.09 -3.31 -2.52
C SER A 106 -2.83 -3.23 -3.37
N GLU A 107 -2.26 -4.40 -3.68
CA GLU A 107 -1.10 -4.57 -4.57
C GLU A 107 -1.40 -5.65 -5.61
N TRP A 108 -0.80 -5.54 -6.82
CA TRP A 108 -1.06 -6.42 -7.95
C TRP A 108 0.21 -6.99 -8.60
N HIS A 109 0.10 -8.21 -9.06
CA HIS A 109 1.06 -8.83 -9.98
C HIS A 109 1.03 -8.16 -11.35
N PRO A 110 2.09 -8.31 -12.19
CA PRO A 110 2.09 -7.79 -13.55
C PRO A 110 0.95 -8.34 -14.43
N ASN A 111 0.45 -9.53 -14.13
CA ASN A 111 -0.69 -10.14 -14.84
C ASN A 111 -2.06 -9.62 -14.40
N GLY A 112 -2.10 -8.61 -13.50
CA GLY A 112 -3.33 -8.01 -12.98
C GLY A 112 -4.00 -8.76 -11.82
N THR A 113 -3.47 -9.90 -11.39
CA THR A 113 -3.96 -10.62 -10.21
C THR A 113 -3.56 -9.87 -8.95
N LYS A 114 -4.43 -9.77 -7.95
CA LYS A 114 -4.07 -9.22 -6.64
C LYS A 114 -2.96 -10.01 -5.99
N ILE A 115 -2.00 -9.31 -5.40
CA ILE A 115 -1.00 -9.88 -4.49
C ILE A 115 -1.54 -9.87 -3.06
N MET A 116 -2.07 -8.69 -2.66
CA MET A 116 -2.52 -8.45 -1.30
C MET A 116 -3.62 -7.41 -1.27
N GLU A 117 -4.52 -7.54 -0.29
CA GLU A 117 -5.38 -6.44 0.14
C GLU A 117 -5.49 -6.40 1.66
N VAL A 118 -5.65 -5.19 2.19
CA VAL A 118 -5.79 -4.92 3.61
C VAL A 118 -6.54 -3.60 3.83
N GLN A 119 -7.28 -3.51 4.92
CA GLN A 119 -7.74 -2.22 5.45
C GLN A 119 -6.66 -1.65 6.35
N MET A 120 -6.31 -0.38 6.12
CA MET A 120 -5.39 0.37 6.97
C MET A 120 -6.17 1.31 7.87
N LYS A 121 -5.72 1.46 9.09
CA LYS A 121 -6.24 2.45 10.04
C LYS A 121 -5.06 3.08 10.78
N GLU A 122 -4.94 4.41 10.70
CA GLU A 122 -3.84 5.13 11.37
C GLU A 122 -2.47 4.52 11.05
N GLY A 123 -2.20 4.31 9.73
CA GLY A 123 -0.95 3.75 9.23
C GLY A 123 -0.71 2.25 9.52
N LYS A 124 -1.65 1.56 10.19
CA LYS A 124 -1.49 0.18 10.64
C LYS A 124 -2.53 -0.75 10.00
N PRO A 125 -2.18 -2.02 9.71
CA PRO A 125 -3.16 -3.01 9.28
C PRO A 125 -4.29 -3.17 10.32
N HIS A 126 -5.54 -3.23 9.82
CA HIS A 126 -6.74 -3.42 10.62
C HIS A 126 -7.75 -4.26 9.85
N GLY A 127 -8.28 -5.33 10.46
CA GLY A 127 -9.13 -6.30 9.77
C GLY A 127 -8.33 -7.39 9.07
N THR A 128 -8.90 -8.00 8.05
CA THR A 128 -8.28 -9.14 7.35
C THR A 128 -7.25 -8.66 6.33
N VAL A 129 -6.03 -9.16 6.43
CA VAL A 129 -5.04 -9.14 5.35
C VAL A 129 -5.20 -10.42 4.55
N THR A 130 -5.46 -10.32 3.27
CA THR A 130 -5.54 -11.45 2.35
C THR A 130 -4.45 -11.36 1.30
N GLU A 131 -3.73 -12.44 1.08
CA GLU A 131 -2.73 -12.58 0.02
C GLU A 131 -3.13 -13.66 -0.99
N TRP A 132 -2.70 -13.51 -2.22
CA TRP A 132 -2.94 -14.45 -3.32
C TRP A 132 -1.64 -14.82 -4.04
N TYR A 133 -1.63 -15.99 -4.59
CA TYR A 133 -0.64 -16.41 -5.59
C TYR A 133 -0.89 -15.70 -6.93
N ALA A 134 0.11 -15.72 -7.83
CA ALA A 134 0.01 -15.09 -9.13
C ALA A 134 -1.06 -15.72 -10.07
N ASP A 135 -1.52 -16.94 -9.77
CA ASP A 135 -2.63 -17.62 -10.45
C ASP A 135 -4.01 -17.24 -9.89
N GLY A 136 -4.07 -16.39 -8.86
CA GLY A 136 -5.30 -15.95 -8.19
C GLY A 136 -5.76 -16.86 -7.05
N THR A 137 -5.11 -17.98 -6.82
CA THR A 137 -5.41 -18.85 -5.67
C THR A 137 -5.06 -18.12 -4.37
N LYS A 138 -5.93 -18.20 -3.36
CA LYS A 138 -5.65 -17.62 -2.05
C LYS A 138 -4.41 -18.26 -1.42
N LYS A 139 -3.47 -17.43 -0.95
CA LYS A 139 -2.22 -17.83 -0.32
C LYS A 139 -2.30 -17.77 1.19
N SER A 140 -2.80 -16.65 1.72
CA SER A 140 -2.94 -16.47 3.17
C SER A 140 -4.11 -15.55 3.52
N SER A 141 -4.57 -15.67 4.76
CA SER A 141 -5.57 -14.76 5.35
C SER A 141 -5.28 -14.66 6.84
N THR A 142 -5.02 -13.45 7.34
CA THR A 142 -4.70 -13.19 8.74
C THR A 142 -5.47 -11.98 9.23
N ILE A 143 -6.02 -12.06 10.44
CA ILE A 143 -6.74 -10.91 11.03
C ILE A 143 -5.77 -10.07 11.84
N TYR A 144 -5.87 -8.75 11.65
CA TYR A 144 -5.11 -7.74 12.37
C TYR A 144 -6.02 -6.79 13.15
N ARG A 145 -5.57 -6.36 14.30
CA ARG A 145 -6.19 -5.29 15.08
C ARG A 145 -5.11 -4.33 15.54
N HIS A 146 -5.20 -3.06 15.10
CA HIS A 146 -4.21 -2.02 15.40
C HIS A 146 -2.75 -2.42 15.10
N GLY A 147 -2.55 -3.11 13.98
CA GLY A 147 -1.21 -3.54 13.54
C GLY A 147 -0.72 -4.86 14.11
N LEU A 148 -1.40 -5.46 15.07
CA LEU A 148 -1.06 -6.74 15.67
C LEU A 148 -1.94 -7.86 15.09
N ARG A 149 -1.38 -9.05 14.86
CA ARG A 149 -2.16 -10.24 14.51
C ARG A 149 -3.05 -10.61 15.69
N GLU A 150 -4.34 -10.68 15.44
CA GLU A 150 -5.34 -10.94 16.48
C GLU A 150 -6.50 -11.75 15.89
N GLY A 151 -6.56 -13.04 16.17
CA GLY A 151 -7.58 -13.93 15.62
C GLY A 151 -7.01 -15.01 14.71
N PRO A 152 -7.87 -15.66 13.90
CA PRO A 152 -7.48 -16.74 13.02
C PRO A 152 -6.54 -16.29 11.91
N SER A 153 -5.59 -17.18 11.57
CA SER A 153 -4.70 -17.07 10.43
C SER A 153 -4.68 -18.40 9.69
N SER A 154 -4.76 -18.35 8.38
CA SER A 154 -4.75 -19.53 7.52
C SER A 154 -3.82 -19.33 6.34
N GLU A 155 -3.15 -20.39 5.90
CA GLU A 155 -2.41 -20.46 4.64
C GLU A 155 -2.95 -21.59 3.78
N TRP A 156 -2.80 -21.46 2.48
CA TRP A 156 -3.22 -22.44 1.48
C TRP A 156 -2.06 -22.79 0.53
N TYR A 157 -2.06 -24.00 0.06
CA TYR A 157 -1.25 -24.43 -1.08
C TYR A 157 -1.81 -23.81 -2.38
N ARG A 158 -1.02 -23.80 -3.45
CA ARG A 158 -1.51 -23.40 -4.79
C ARG A 158 -2.65 -24.28 -5.31
N THR A 159 -2.77 -25.49 -4.82
CA THR A 159 -3.89 -26.38 -5.12
C THR A 159 -5.22 -25.92 -4.53
N GLY A 160 -5.21 -24.87 -3.67
CA GLY A 160 -6.36 -24.41 -2.91
C GLY A 160 -6.61 -25.18 -1.61
N GLN A 161 -5.87 -26.25 -1.37
CA GLN A 161 -5.96 -27.01 -0.11
C GLN A 161 -5.34 -26.19 1.03
N GLN A 162 -5.97 -26.27 2.22
CA GLN A 162 -5.43 -25.60 3.41
C GLN A 162 -4.09 -26.21 3.80
N LYS A 163 -3.11 -25.37 4.09
CA LYS A 163 -1.74 -25.73 4.48
C LYS A 163 -1.51 -25.55 5.98
N LEU A 164 -2.00 -24.44 6.53
CA LEU A 164 -1.82 -24.04 7.91
C LEU A 164 -3.09 -23.36 8.43
N GLY A 165 -3.46 -23.68 9.66
CA GLY A 165 -4.44 -22.93 10.43
C GLY A 165 -3.93 -22.74 11.86
N LEU A 166 -4.02 -21.52 12.35
CA LEU A 166 -3.61 -21.18 13.70
C LEU A 166 -4.37 -19.93 14.17
N PHE A 167 -4.20 -19.57 15.42
CA PHE A 167 -4.78 -18.40 16.02
C PHE A 167 -3.67 -17.51 16.63
N TYR A 168 -3.81 -16.19 16.49
CA TYR A 168 -2.94 -15.23 17.13
C TYR A 168 -3.68 -14.44 18.20
N GLN A 169 -2.97 -14.15 19.29
CA GLN A 169 -3.36 -13.20 20.31
C GLN A 169 -2.20 -12.23 20.53
N LYS A 170 -2.38 -10.96 20.17
CA LYS A 170 -1.34 -9.92 20.26
C LYS A 170 0.01 -10.36 19.66
N ASP A 171 -0.03 -10.79 18.37
CA ASP A 171 1.10 -11.31 17.58
C ASP A 171 1.69 -12.65 18.01
N LYS A 172 1.24 -13.23 19.11
CA LYS A 172 1.71 -14.53 19.59
C LYS A 172 0.76 -15.64 19.19
N GLN A 173 1.30 -16.79 18.79
CA GLN A 173 0.48 -17.98 18.54
C GLN A 173 -0.21 -18.42 19.83
N HIS A 174 -1.51 -18.63 19.74
CA HIS A 174 -2.34 -19.04 20.87
C HIS A 174 -3.41 -20.02 20.39
N GLY A 175 -3.65 -21.12 21.12
CA GLY A 175 -4.62 -22.13 20.72
C GLY A 175 -4.05 -23.19 19.77
N LEU A 176 -4.94 -23.90 19.09
CA LEU A 176 -4.60 -25.03 18.24
C LEU A 176 -3.96 -24.56 16.92
N ARG A 177 -2.76 -25.06 16.63
CA ARG A 177 -2.13 -25.00 15.31
C ARG A 177 -2.35 -26.33 14.60
N THR A 178 -2.83 -26.28 13.36
CA THR A 178 -2.96 -27.44 12.48
C THR A 178 -2.19 -27.21 11.19
N ILE A 179 -1.42 -28.20 10.79
CA ILE A 179 -0.73 -28.24 9.49
C ILE A 179 -1.33 -29.40 8.69
N TRP A 180 -1.55 -29.19 7.41
CA TRP A 180 -2.04 -30.21 6.47
C TRP A 180 -1.01 -30.48 5.39
N TYR A 181 -1.06 -31.66 4.83
CA TYR A 181 -0.41 -31.99 3.58
C TYR A 181 -1.20 -31.38 2.39
N ASP A 182 -0.57 -31.33 1.24
CA ASP A 182 -1.19 -30.86 0.00
C ASP A 182 -2.36 -31.73 -0.50
N ASN A 183 -2.41 -33.01 -0.06
CA ASN A 183 -3.54 -33.91 -0.28
C ASN A 183 -4.71 -33.69 0.70
N GLY A 184 -4.68 -32.63 1.53
CA GLY A 184 -5.71 -32.25 2.48
C GLY A 184 -5.74 -33.05 3.79
N LYS A 185 -4.90 -34.05 3.96
CA LYS A 185 -4.81 -34.82 5.23
C LYS A 185 -4.00 -34.04 6.26
N LYS A 186 -4.37 -34.14 7.53
CA LYS A 186 -3.61 -33.53 8.63
C LYS A 186 -2.19 -34.10 8.66
N ARG A 187 -1.21 -33.21 8.87
CA ARG A 187 0.19 -33.53 9.07
C ARG A 187 0.59 -33.39 10.54
N LEU A 188 0.11 -32.32 11.20
CA LEU A 188 0.47 -32.03 12.59
C LEU A 188 -0.63 -31.23 13.26
N THR A 189 -0.87 -31.51 14.54
CA THR A 189 -1.58 -30.59 15.44
C THR A 189 -0.78 -30.36 16.70
N ALA A 190 -0.75 -29.16 17.22
CA ALA A 190 -0.10 -28.81 18.48
C ALA A 190 -0.83 -27.64 19.12
N GLN A 191 -0.87 -27.61 20.45
CA GLN A 191 -1.43 -26.51 21.22
C GLN A 191 -0.32 -25.51 21.52
N PHE A 192 -0.65 -24.22 21.44
CA PHE A 192 0.27 -23.11 21.75
C PHE A 192 -0.35 -22.14 22.73
N VAL A 193 0.48 -21.62 23.64
CA VAL A 193 0.19 -20.49 24.49
C VAL A 193 1.39 -19.54 24.43
N ASP A 194 1.15 -18.31 23.99
CA ASP A 194 2.18 -17.27 23.86
C ASP A 194 3.44 -17.72 23.11
N ASP A 195 3.28 -18.33 21.93
CA ASP A 195 4.31 -18.89 21.06
C ASP A 195 5.00 -20.17 21.60
N LYS A 196 4.66 -20.61 22.79
CA LYS A 196 5.21 -21.85 23.38
C LYS A 196 4.25 -23.00 23.13
N MET A 197 4.78 -24.13 22.67
CA MET A 197 4.00 -25.35 22.54
C MET A 197 3.68 -25.88 23.94
N GLU A 198 2.38 -26.11 24.19
CA GLU A 198 1.88 -26.71 25.43
C GLU A 198 1.23 -28.07 25.18
N GLY A 199 1.56 -29.04 26.01
CA GLY A 199 0.99 -30.37 25.94
C GLY A 199 1.54 -31.23 24.77
N ASN A 200 0.74 -32.19 24.34
CA ASN A 200 1.12 -33.15 23.32
C ASN A 200 0.86 -32.65 21.91
N SER A 201 1.80 -32.88 21.00
CA SER A 201 1.58 -32.77 19.57
C SER A 201 1.18 -34.11 18.97
N LYS A 202 0.34 -34.08 17.92
CA LYS A 202 -0.01 -35.28 17.13
C LYS A 202 0.46 -35.08 15.70
N GLY A 203 1.16 -36.09 15.16
CA GLY A 203 1.61 -36.11 13.78
C GLY A 203 0.95 -37.26 13.02
N TRP A 204 0.79 -37.11 11.72
CA TRP A 204 0.25 -38.13 10.81
C TRP A 204 1.12 -38.19 9.56
N PHE A 205 1.19 -39.39 9.00
CA PHE A 205 1.79 -39.59 7.69
C PHE A 205 0.86 -39.14 6.55
N PRO A 206 1.38 -38.94 5.31
CA PRO A 206 0.56 -38.53 4.18
C PRO A 206 -0.60 -39.49 3.83
N ASN A 207 -0.49 -40.78 4.21
CA ASN A 207 -1.57 -41.77 4.09
C ASN A 207 -2.68 -41.58 5.15
N GLY A 208 -2.44 -40.76 6.20
CA GLY A 208 -3.40 -40.44 7.27
C GLY A 208 -3.28 -41.31 8.51
N GLN A 209 -2.25 -42.16 8.59
CA GLN A 209 -1.91 -42.93 9.78
C GLN A 209 -1.06 -42.14 10.74
#